data_c203f8827eaff537a18cc566dcc1c256
#
_entry.id   c203f8827eaff537a18cc566dcc1c256
#
_cell.length_a   1.000
_cell.length_b   1.000
_cell.length_c   1.000
_cell.angle_alpha   90.00
_cell.angle_beta   90.00
_cell.angle_gamma   90.00
#
_symmetry.space_group_name_H-M   'P 1'
#
loop_
_entity.id
_entity.type
_entity.pdbx_description
1 polymer ?
#
loop_
_entity_poly.entity_id
_entity_poly.type
_entity_poly.pdbx_seq_one_letter_code
_entity_poly.pdbx_strand_id
1 'polypeptide(L)'
;MQVQPYLFFNGRCEEAVEFYRKALGAQGIELLRFKDAPQPTPPDMLPPGYEKKIMHGTFRLGDTSVLVSDGNSTSSPGFQGFSLTITVPTEVEADRIFAALADGGHVGMPLGKTFWSPRFGTLTDRFGVSWMVNTVAA
;
A
#
# COMPACT_ATOMS: atom_id res chain seq x y z
N MET A 1 -11.15 5.24 -19.29
CA MET A 1 -11.24 4.15 -18.29
C MET A 1 -10.00 4.18 -17.39
N GLN A 2 -10.18 3.99 -16.11
CA GLN A 2 -9.07 3.97 -15.15
C GLN A 2 -9.29 2.85 -14.15
N VAL A 3 -8.26 2.05 -13.90
CA VAL A 3 -8.29 0.98 -12.90
C VAL A 3 -7.24 1.29 -11.85
N GLN A 4 -7.67 1.41 -10.61
CA GLN A 4 -6.81 1.80 -9.49
C GLN A 4 -6.95 0.82 -8.35
N PRO A 5 -5.86 0.51 -7.62
CA PRO A 5 -5.98 -0.27 -6.40
C PRO A 5 -6.70 0.55 -5.34
N TYR A 6 -7.56 -0.11 -4.58
CA TYR A 6 -8.23 0.45 -3.41
C TYR A 6 -7.97 -0.49 -2.24
N LEU A 7 -7.22 -0.03 -1.25
CA LEU A 7 -6.75 -0.86 -0.15
C LEU A 7 -7.46 -0.49 1.14
N PHE A 8 -7.97 -1.50 1.84
CA PHE A 8 -8.65 -1.34 3.12
C PHE A 8 -7.75 -1.86 4.23
N PHE A 9 -7.38 -0.98 5.17
CA PHE A 9 -6.42 -1.33 6.23
C PHE A 9 -7.06 -1.57 7.58
N ASN A 10 -8.37 -1.42 7.68
CA ASN A 10 -9.17 -1.80 8.86
C ASN A 10 -8.61 -1.24 10.17
N GLY A 11 -8.33 0.06 10.19
CA GLY A 11 -7.85 0.77 11.36
C GLY A 11 -6.39 1.20 11.29
N ARG A 12 -5.61 0.71 10.32
CA ARG A 12 -4.19 1.02 10.17
C ARG A 12 -3.85 1.84 8.93
N CYS A 13 -4.85 2.50 8.33
CA CYS A 13 -4.66 3.21 7.07
C CYS A 13 -3.61 4.33 7.18
N GLU A 14 -3.72 5.18 8.18
CA GLU A 14 -2.80 6.30 8.36
C GLU A 14 -1.37 5.80 8.58
N GLU A 15 -1.20 4.77 9.37
CA GLU A 15 0.08 4.13 9.62
C GLU A 15 0.66 3.55 8.32
N ALA A 16 -0.17 2.89 7.52
CA ALA A 16 0.24 2.30 6.25
C ALA A 16 0.69 3.37 5.26
N VAL A 17 -0.09 4.44 5.12
CA VAL A 17 0.25 5.55 4.21
C VAL A 17 1.59 6.19 4.61
N GLU A 18 1.83 6.39 5.89
CA GLU A 18 3.10 6.94 6.37
C GLU A 18 4.25 5.97 6.08
N PHE A 19 4.03 4.68 6.22
CA PHE A 19 5.02 3.67 5.85
C PHE A 19 5.36 3.74 4.35
N TYR A 20 4.35 3.84 3.49
CA TYR A 20 4.58 3.93 2.04
C TYR A 20 5.23 5.26 1.65
N ARG A 21 4.95 6.34 2.38
CA ARG A 21 5.63 7.62 2.15
C ARG A 21 7.13 7.47 2.38
N LYS A 22 7.53 6.82 3.45
CA LYS A 22 8.95 6.61 3.78
C LYS A 22 9.61 5.59 2.87
N ALA A 23 8.93 4.47 2.61
CA ALA A 23 9.51 3.36 1.85
C ALA A 23 9.57 3.64 0.35
N LEU A 24 8.54 4.29 -0.20
CA LEU A 24 8.34 4.42 -1.65
C LEU A 24 8.37 5.87 -2.14
N GLY A 25 8.43 6.84 -1.24
CA GLY A 25 8.35 8.24 -1.63
C GLY A 25 6.96 8.63 -2.13
N ALA A 26 5.90 8.06 -1.55
CA ALA A 26 4.53 8.41 -1.92
C ALA A 26 4.30 9.90 -1.79
N GLN A 27 3.59 10.48 -2.77
CA GLN A 27 3.29 11.91 -2.86
C GLN A 27 1.79 12.14 -3.00
N GLY A 28 1.39 13.42 -2.88
CA GLY A 28 -0.01 13.80 -3.09
C GLY A 28 -0.94 13.13 -2.09
N ILE A 29 -0.49 12.96 -0.85
CA ILE A 29 -1.27 12.28 0.18
C ILE A 29 -2.43 13.17 0.61
N GLU A 30 -3.66 12.66 0.48
CA GLU A 30 -4.87 13.31 0.93
C GLU A 30 -5.69 12.29 1.71
N LEU A 31 -5.98 12.59 2.97
CA LEU A 31 -6.72 11.70 3.86
C LEU A 31 -7.91 12.44 4.45
N LEU A 32 -9.10 11.82 4.41
CA LEU A 32 -10.32 12.34 5.01
C LEU A 32 -10.77 11.40 6.12
N ARG A 33 -10.87 11.93 7.34
CA ARG A 33 -11.36 11.15 8.47
C ARG A 33 -12.89 11.09 8.47
N PHE A 34 -13.43 10.02 9.07
CA PHE A 34 -14.90 9.89 9.18
C PHE A 34 -15.54 11.13 9.82
N LYS A 35 -14.93 11.68 10.88
CA LYS A 35 -15.48 12.83 11.59
C LYS A 35 -15.52 14.11 10.75
N ASP A 36 -14.71 14.20 9.71
CA ASP A 36 -14.56 15.40 8.88
C ASP A 36 -15.38 15.33 7.60
N ALA A 37 -16.09 14.22 7.37
CA ALA A 37 -16.89 14.03 6.16
C ALA A 37 -18.11 14.98 6.19
N PRO A 38 -18.49 15.56 5.02
CA PRO A 38 -19.68 16.43 4.93
C PRO A 38 -20.97 15.71 5.34
N GLN A 39 -21.02 14.39 5.12
CA GLN A 39 -22.14 13.55 5.55
C GLN A 39 -21.57 12.46 6.43
N PRO A 40 -21.56 12.63 7.77
CA PRO A 40 -20.97 11.64 8.66
C PRO A 40 -21.69 10.30 8.58
N THR A 41 -20.90 9.23 8.63
CA THR A 41 -21.46 7.87 8.74
C THR A 41 -22.15 7.75 10.09
N PRO A 42 -23.37 7.17 10.15
CA PRO A 42 -24.04 6.96 11.43
C PRO A 42 -23.15 6.15 12.39
N PRO A 43 -23.10 6.54 13.69
CA PRO A 43 -22.19 5.89 14.65
C PRO A 43 -22.41 4.39 14.80
N ASP A 44 -23.63 3.90 14.59
CA ASP A 44 -23.96 2.47 14.68
C ASP A 44 -23.41 1.66 13.49
N MET A 45 -22.95 2.32 12.44
CA MET A 45 -22.32 1.68 11.28
C MET A 45 -20.80 1.66 11.35
N LEU A 46 -20.21 2.17 12.43
CA LEU A 46 -18.78 2.24 12.60
C LEU A 46 -18.35 1.53 13.89
N PRO A 47 -17.18 0.85 13.87
CA PRO A 47 -16.60 0.37 15.12
C PRO A 47 -16.29 1.52 16.06
N PRO A 48 -16.25 1.28 17.40
CA PRO A 48 -15.89 2.33 18.35
C PRO A 48 -14.54 2.96 18.03
N GLY A 49 -14.48 4.29 18.07
CA GLY A 49 -13.26 5.05 17.82
C GLY A 49 -12.96 5.33 16.36
N TYR A 50 -13.78 4.85 15.42
CA TYR A 50 -13.52 5.01 13.99
C TYR A 50 -13.77 6.42 13.47
N GLU A 51 -14.39 7.31 14.25
CA GLU A 51 -14.56 8.70 13.84
C GLU A 51 -13.22 9.38 13.54
N LYS A 52 -12.13 8.95 14.15
CA LYS A 52 -10.77 9.45 13.90
C LYS A 52 -10.02 8.70 12.81
N LYS A 53 -10.57 7.59 12.30
CA LYS A 53 -9.95 6.78 11.28
C LYS A 53 -10.23 7.35 9.89
N ILE A 54 -9.57 6.78 8.89
CA ILE A 54 -9.63 7.30 7.53
C ILE A 54 -10.81 6.68 6.78
N MET A 55 -11.75 7.53 6.40
CA MET A 55 -12.88 7.13 5.57
C MET A 55 -12.43 6.91 4.13
N HIS A 56 -11.60 7.82 3.61
CA HIS A 56 -11.11 7.77 2.24
C HIS A 56 -9.83 8.57 2.13
N GLY A 57 -8.91 8.07 1.33
CA GLY A 57 -7.69 8.78 1.02
C GLY A 57 -7.09 8.35 -0.30
N THR A 58 -6.13 9.14 -0.76
CA THR A 58 -5.35 8.84 -1.97
C THR A 58 -3.90 9.19 -1.75
N PHE A 59 -3.03 8.51 -2.47
CA PHE A 59 -1.64 8.92 -2.63
C PHE A 59 -1.13 8.44 -4.00
N ARG A 60 -0.01 8.98 -4.44
CA ARG A 60 0.58 8.61 -5.72
C ARG A 60 1.93 7.94 -5.54
N LEU A 61 2.12 6.90 -6.34
CA LEU A 61 3.40 6.24 -6.54
C LEU A 61 3.75 6.44 -8.02
N GLY A 62 4.67 7.38 -8.31
CA GLY A 62 4.88 7.80 -9.68
C GLY A 62 3.59 8.36 -10.27
N ASP A 63 3.12 7.78 -11.37
CA ASP A 63 1.88 8.19 -12.03
C ASP A 63 0.64 7.43 -11.57
N THR A 64 0.81 6.47 -10.67
CA THR A 64 -0.30 5.64 -10.20
C THR A 64 -0.90 6.22 -8.93
N SER A 65 -2.20 6.47 -8.94
CA SER A 65 -2.95 6.82 -7.74
C SER A 65 -3.45 5.56 -7.05
N VAL A 66 -3.23 5.49 -5.75
CA VAL A 66 -3.71 4.40 -4.90
C VAL A 66 -4.77 4.98 -3.96
N LEU A 67 -5.91 4.29 -3.88
CA LEU A 67 -7.01 4.67 -2.99
C LEU A 67 -6.92 3.86 -1.71
N VAL A 68 -7.22 4.49 -0.59
CA VAL A 68 -7.09 3.85 0.73
C VAL A 68 -8.25 4.21 1.64
N SER A 69 -8.52 3.33 2.58
CA SER A 69 -9.55 3.54 3.61
C SER A 69 -9.31 2.59 4.78
N ASP A 70 -9.87 2.92 5.92
CA ASP A 70 -9.97 1.96 7.03
C ASP A 70 -11.22 1.08 6.92
N GLY A 71 -12.15 1.42 6.02
CA GLY A 71 -13.39 0.68 5.93
C GLY A 71 -14.20 0.79 7.21
N ASN A 72 -15.00 -0.21 7.50
CA ASN A 72 -15.83 -0.26 8.70
C ASN A 72 -15.66 -1.58 9.47
N SER A 73 -14.50 -2.21 9.37
CA SER A 73 -14.20 -3.48 10.02
C SER A 73 -12.95 -3.35 10.88
N THR A 74 -12.92 -4.12 11.98
CA THR A 74 -11.74 -4.24 12.84
C THR A 74 -11.00 -5.56 12.59
N SER A 75 -11.49 -6.40 11.70
CA SER A 75 -10.82 -7.66 11.33
C SER A 75 -9.52 -7.37 10.58
N SER A 76 -8.55 -8.29 10.65
CA SER A 76 -7.35 -8.17 9.83
C SER A 76 -7.71 -8.16 8.36
N PRO A 77 -7.17 -7.24 7.56
CA PRO A 77 -7.47 -7.22 6.13
C PRO A 77 -6.86 -8.44 5.43
N GLY A 78 -7.57 -8.92 4.39
CA GLY A 78 -7.10 -10.03 3.58
C GLY A 78 -6.75 -9.55 2.18
N PHE A 79 -5.44 -9.35 1.91
CA PHE A 79 -4.95 -8.92 0.60
C PHE A 79 -4.47 -10.16 -0.17
N GLN A 80 -5.42 -10.99 -0.59
CA GLN A 80 -5.11 -12.28 -1.22
C GLN A 80 -5.51 -12.29 -2.69
N GLY A 81 -4.77 -13.08 -3.48
CA GLY A 81 -5.10 -13.31 -4.88
C GLY A 81 -4.63 -12.23 -5.83
N PHE A 82 -3.84 -11.25 -5.36
CA PHE A 82 -3.27 -10.22 -6.20
C PHE A 82 -1.99 -9.67 -5.56
N SER A 83 -1.21 -8.96 -6.36
CA SER A 83 -0.02 -8.24 -5.88
C SER A 83 0.06 -6.90 -6.58
N LEU A 84 0.70 -5.93 -5.93
CA LEU A 84 1.07 -4.67 -6.55
C LEU A 84 2.51 -4.79 -7.04
N THR A 85 2.72 -4.49 -8.31
CA THR A 85 4.05 -4.61 -8.92
C THR A 85 4.65 -3.23 -9.11
N ILE A 86 5.86 -3.04 -8.58
CA ILE A 86 6.65 -1.83 -8.77
C ILE A 86 7.76 -2.15 -9.76
N THR A 87 7.82 -1.38 -10.84
CA THR A 87 8.91 -1.47 -11.81
C THR A 87 9.73 -0.20 -11.75
N VAL A 88 11.02 -0.35 -11.50
CA VAL A 88 11.95 0.77 -11.38
C VAL A 88 13.09 0.61 -12.39
N PRO A 89 13.75 1.72 -12.80
CA PRO A 89 14.74 1.65 -13.87
C PRO A 89 16.09 1.06 -13.49
N THR A 90 16.43 1.01 -12.18
CA THR A 90 17.76 0.56 -11.76
C THR A 90 17.69 -0.51 -10.67
N GLU A 91 18.74 -1.36 -10.63
CA GLU A 91 18.86 -2.37 -9.59
C GLU A 91 19.06 -1.75 -8.21
N VAL A 92 19.74 -0.62 -8.14
CA VAL A 92 19.97 0.11 -6.86
C VAL A 92 18.63 0.54 -6.25
N GLU A 93 17.73 1.09 -7.08
CA GLU A 93 16.39 1.47 -6.62
C GLU A 93 15.58 0.25 -6.20
N ALA A 94 15.65 -0.84 -6.97
CA ALA A 94 14.95 -2.07 -6.62
C ALA A 94 15.43 -2.61 -5.26
N ASP A 95 16.73 -2.62 -5.02
CA ASP A 95 17.31 -3.08 -3.76
C ASP A 95 16.81 -2.23 -2.59
N ARG A 96 16.80 -0.91 -2.73
CA ARG A 96 16.35 0.02 -1.69
C ARG A 96 14.86 -0.15 -1.37
N ILE A 97 14.03 -0.17 -2.40
CA ILE A 97 12.58 -0.29 -2.25
C ILE A 97 12.22 -1.64 -1.62
N PHE A 98 12.84 -2.70 -2.11
CA PHE A 98 12.56 -4.05 -1.61
C PHE A 98 12.89 -4.17 -0.12
N ALA A 99 14.05 -3.69 0.30
CA ALA A 99 14.45 -3.72 1.69
C ALA A 99 13.50 -2.91 2.58
N ALA A 100 13.09 -1.72 2.12
CA ALA A 100 12.19 -0.84 2.87
C ALA A 100 10.79 -1.47 3.03
N LEU A 101 10.24 -2.04 1.95
CA LEU A 101 8.93 -2.68 1.99
C LEU A 101 8.93 -3.97 2.82
N ALA A 102 10.02 -4.71 2.81
CA ALA A 102 10.12 -5.98 3.53
C ALA A 102 10.30 -5.78 5.04
N ASP A 103 10.63 -4.57 5.47
CA ASP A 103 10.84 -4.28 6.89
C ASP A 103 9.54 -4.50 7.69
N GLY A 104 9.57 -5.45 8.61
CA GLY A 104 8.40 -5.85 9.39
C GLY A 104 7.46 -6.81 8.66
N GLY A 105 7.79 -7.17 7.43
CA GLY A 105 7.01 -8.10 6.61
C GLY A 105 7.75 -9.41 6.37
N HIS A 106 7.46 -10.04 5.23
CA HIS A 106 8.03 -11.33 4.84
C HIS A 106 8.51 -11.30 3.40
N VAL A 107 9.73 -11.80 3.18
CA VAL A 107 10.24 -12.00 1.82
C VAL A 107 9.70 -13.33 1.30
N GLY A 108 9.03 -13.29 0.14
CA GLY A 108 8.60 -14.51 -0.55
C GLY A 108 9.73 -15.04 -1.43
N MET A 109 10.10 -14.27 -2.44
CA MET A 109 11.23 -14.57 -3.31
C MET A 109 12.25 -13.43 -3.17
N PRO A 110 13.49 -13.72 -2.71
CA PRO A 110 14.51 -12.66 -2.62
C PRO A 110 14.79 -12.03 -3.98
N LEU A 111 15.20 -10.76 -3.96
CA LEU A 111 15.60 -10.09 -5.20
C LEU A 111 16.73 -10.85 -5.89
N GLY A 112 16.55 -11.11 -7.16
CA GLY A 112 17.54 -11.81 -7.95
C GLY A 112 17.24 -11.70 -9.42
N LYS A 113 18.21 -12.13 -10.23
CA LYS A 113 18.06 -12.17 -11.68
C LYS A 113 17.14 -13.31 -12.10
N THR A 114 16.23 -13.01 -13.02
CA THR A 114 15.39 -13.99 -13.70
C THR A 114 15.62 -13.89 -15.19
N PHE A 115 14.95 -14.75 -16.00
CA PHE A 115 15.11 -14.65 -17.45
C PHE A 115 14.39 -13.42 -18.03
N TRP A 116 13.46 -12.80 -17.28
CA TRP A 116 12.71 -11.64 -17.75
C TRP A 116 13.13 -10.33 -17.10
N SER A 117 13.96 -10.36 -16.06
CA SER A 117 14.32 -9.16 -15.31
C SER A 117 15.72 -9.30 -14.72
N PRO A 118 16.52 -8.21 -14.72
CA PRO A 118 17.81 -8.17 -14.01
C PRO A 118 17.65 -8.29 -12.50
N ARG A 119 16.52 -7.80 -11.95
CA ARG A 119 16.19 -7.87 -10.53
C ARG A 119 14.69 -8.07 -10.38
N PHE A 120 14.29 -9.14 -9.73
CA PHE A 120 12.88 -9.43 -9.45
C PHE A 120 12.80 -10.10 -8.08
N GLY A 121 11.80 -9.71 -7.30
CA GLY A 121 11.53 -10.35 -6.01
C GLY A 121 10.10 -10.11 -5.57
N THR A 122 9.65 -10.90 -4.61
CA THR A 122 8.31 -10.80 -4.04
C THR A 122 8.39 -10.69 -2.54
N LEU A 123 7.45 -9.97 -1.96
CA LEU A 123 7.36 -9.82 -0.52
C LEU A 123 5.91 -9.55 -0.10
N THR A 124 5.64 -9.73 1.17
CA THR A 124 4.41 -9.26 1.82
C THR A 124 4.83 -8.24 2.87
N ASP A 125 4.27 -7.02 2.81
CA ASP A 125 4.66 -5.99 3.75
C ASP A 125 4.05 -6.21 5.13
N ARG A 126 4.38 -5.34 6.09
CA ARG A 126 3.92 -5.47 7.48
C ARG A 126 2.41 -5.35 7.64
N PHE A 127 1.71 -4.83 6.63
CA PHE A 127 0.26 -4.68 6.63
C PHE A 127 -0.43 -5.83 5.90
N GLY A 128 0.32 -6.75 5.32
CA GLY A 128 -0.21 -7.90 4.61
C GLY A 128 -0.37 -7.71 3.11
N VAL A 129 0.02 -6.55 2.57
CA VAL A 129 -0.07 -6.29 1.13
C VAL A 129 1.07 -7.00 0.42
N SER A 130 0.73 -7.71 -0.66
CA SER A 130 1.69 -8.46 -1.47
C SER A 130 2.28 -7.55 -2.56
N TRP A 131 3.59 -7.51 -2.65
CA TRP A 131 4.33 -6.68 -3.60
C TRP A 131 5.28 -7.51 -4.44
N MET A 132 5.44 -7.11 -5.68
CA MET A 132 6.51 -7.57 -6.55
C MET A 132 7.36 -6.36 -6.92
N VAL A 133 8.68 -6.51 -6.86
CA VAL A 133 9.62 -5.45 -7.25
C VAL A 133 10.41 -5.95 -8.43
N ASN A 134 10.51 -5.12 -9.46
CA ASN A 134 11.05 -5.50 -10.76
C ASN A 134 11.86 -4.37 -11.36
N THR A 135 12.90 -4.71 -12.11
CA THR A 135 13.60 -3.75 -12.98
C THR A 135 13.40 -4.16 -14.43
N VAL A 136 13.38 -3.17 -15.31
CA VAL A 136 13.34 -3.43 -16.75
C VAL A 136 14.73 -3.84 -17.22
N ALA A 137 14.78 -4.72 -18.23
CA ALA A 137 16.02 -5.07 -18.89
C ALA A 137 16.57 -3.84 -19.62
N ALA A 138 17.89 -3.66 -19.52
CA ALA A 138 18.57 -2.56 -20.19
C ALA A 138 18.54 -2.75 -21.71
#